data_0f8d53c590536619b3a2d4aa4e13072d
#
_entry.id   0f8d53c590536619b3a2d4aa4e13072d
#
_cell.length_a   1.000
_cell.length_b   1.000
_cell.length_c   1.000
_cell.angle_alpha   90.00
_cell.angle_beta   90.00
_cell.angle_gamma   90.00
#
_symmetry.space_group_name_H-M   'P 1'
#
loop_
_entity.id
_entity.type
_entity.pdbx_description
1 polymer ?
#
loop_
_entity_poly.entity_id
_entity_poly.type
_entity_poly.pdbx_seq_one_letter_code
_entity_poly.pdbx_strand_id
1 'polypeptide(L)'
;MNLTVLITGASGGLGRAFALECADRGFDIFLTDINAESLVRIKNGVLRQYDVHVYTKPCDITNESEVDSLINHAKEVGIKLDMILNVAGVDHEGGFTTQSFDNIAEILRVNIEATLRMTYKVLSIRRKTGRFYIVFVSSLASMYPMPLKATYAASKRFLLDFSLALGQELKGENVKVLALCPGGMPTKDSCIEAIEAQGFWGVATTNTLERVAHRTISRTLRGRKVYFP
;
A
#
# COMPACT_ATOMS: atom_id res chain seq x y z
N MET A 1 -16.61 -17.85 -1.75
CA MET A 1 -16.40 -16.58 -2.48
C MET A 1 -14.99 -16.12 -2.22
N ASN A 2 -14.19 -15.90 -3.26
CA ASN A 2 -12.84 -15.38 -3.11
C ASN A 2 -12.90 -13.90 -2.70
N LEU A 3 -11.93 -13.45 -1.89
CA LEU A 3 -11.80 -12.02 -1.57
C LEU A 3 -11.29 -11.28 -2.81
N THR A 4 -11.73 -10.05 -3.01
CA THR A 4 -11.20 -9.15 -4.06
C THR A 4 -10.41 -8.02 -3.41
N VAL A 5 -9.15 -7.85 -3.79
CA VAL A 5 -8.19 -6.95 -3.17
C VAL A 5 -7.74 -5.86 -4.13
N LEU A 6 -7.98 -4.60 -3.80
CA LEU A 6 -7.40 -3.46 -4.51
C LEU A 6 -6.00 -3.16 -3.95
N ILE A 7 -5.01 -3.01 -4.83
CA ILE A 7 -3.62 -2.67 -4.47
C ILE A 7 -3.20 -1.41 -5.22
N THR A 8 -2.93 -0.32 -4.47
CA THR A 8 -2.32 0.89 -5.04
C THR A 8 -0.79 0.78 -5.03
N GLY A 9 -0.11 1.45 -5.95
CA GLY A 9 1.35 1.32 -6.05
C GLY A 9 1.79 -0.10 -6.44
N ALA A 10 0.97 -0.79 -7.24
CA ALA A 10 1.14 -2.20 -7.56
C ALA A 10 2.43 -2.50 -8.36
N SER A 11 3.00 -1.52 -9.06
CA SER A 11 4.25 -1.67 -9.83
C SER A 11 5.51 -1.66 -8.96
N GLY A 12 5.43 -1.13 -7.75
CA GLY A 12 6.53 -1.12 -6.79
C GLY A 12 6.85 -2.51 -6.22
N GLY A 13 8.03 -2.67 -5.63
CA GLY A 13 8.47 -3.97 -5.08
C GLY A 13 7.49 -4.58 -4.09
N LEU A 14 7.04 -3.79 -3.10
CA LEU A 14 6.07 -4.26 -2.09
C LEU A 14 4.68 -4.49 -2.70
N GLY A 15 4.24 -3.65 -3.65
CA GLY A 15 2.97 -3.83 -4.35
C GLY A 15 2.91 -5.14 -5.13
N ARG A 16 4.00 -5.48 -5.84
CA ARG A 16 4.14 -6.77 -6.53
C ARG A 16 4.14 -7.95 -5.57
N ALA A 17 4.85 -7.84 -4.44
CA ALA A 17 4.86 -8.89 -3.43
C ALA A 17 3.45 -9.13 -2.85
N PHE A 18 2.68 -8.08 -2.62
CA PHE A 18 1.27 -8.20 -2.22
C PHE A 18 0.40 -8.82 -3.32
N ALA A 19 0.60 -8.45 -4.58
CA ALA A 19 -0.16 -9.03 -5.69
C ALA A 19 0.05 -10.54 -5.78
N LEU A 20 1.30 -11.01 -5.70
CA LEU A 20 1.63 -12.44 -5.70
C LEU A 20 1.07 -13.16 -4.47
N GLU A 21 1.23 -12.60 -3.27
CA GLU A 21 0.71 -13.19 -2.04
C GLU A 21 -0.83 -13.30 -2.03
N CYS A 22 -1.53 -12.29 -2.53
CA CYS A 22 -2.99 -12.34 -2.65
C CYS A 22 -3.42 -13.40 -3.67
N ALA A 23 -2.75 -13.49 -4.82
CA ALA A 23 -3.02 -14.49 -5.84
C ALA A 23 -2.74 -15.93 -5.33
N ASP A 24 -1.64 -16.13 -4.60
CA ASP A 24 -1.29 -17.42 -3.97
C ASP A 24 -2.38 -17.89 -2.97
N ARG A 25 -3.07 -16.97 -2.34
CA ARG A 25 -4.23 -17.26 -1.48
C ARG A 25 -5.54 -17.47 -2.24
N GLY A 26 -5.53 -17.41 -3.56
CA GLY A 26 -6.73 -17.51 -4.38
C GLY A 26 -7.61 -16.25 -4.34
N PHE A 27 -7.07 -15.08 -3.99
CA PHE A 27 -7.81 -13.83 -4.01
C PHE A 27 -7.80 -13.22 -5.41
N ASP A 28 -8.94 -12.67 -5.83
CA ASP A 28 -8.99 -11.82 -7.02
C ASP A 28 -8.31 -10.48 -6.71
N ILE A 29 -7.58 -9.94 -7.67
CA ILE A 29 -6.80 -8.73 -7.46
C ILE A 29 -7.16 -7.63 -8.46
N PHE A 30 -7.25 -6.39 -7.97
CA PHE A 30 -7.39 -5.20 -8.76
C PHE A 30 -6.15 -4.33 -8.55
N LEU A 31 -5.32 -4.20 -9.58
CA LEU A 31 -4.04 -3.52 -9.52
C LEU A 31 -4.16 -2.12 -10.10
N THR A 32 -3.64 -1.13 -9.39
CA THR A 32 -3.55 0.24 -9.88
C THR A 32 -2.20 0.87 -9.58
N ASP A 33 -1.70 1.62 -10.55
CA ASP A 33 -0.42 2.33 -10.52
C ASP A 33 -0.40 3.35 -11.67
N ILE A 34 0.50 4.32 -11.62
CA ILE A 34 0.74 5.24 -12.75
C ILE A 34 1.38 4.54 -13.96
N ASN A 35 2.12 3.44 -13.73
CA ASN A 35 2.86 2.71 -14.75
C ASN A 35 2.00 1.60 -15.38
N ALA A 36 1.30 1.94 -16.47
CA ALA A 36 0.41 1.02 -17.18
C ALA A 36 1.12 -0.24 -17.71
N GLU A 37 2.34 -0.11 -18.25
CA GLU A 37 3.10 -1.24 -18.77
C GLU A 37 3.48 -2.24 -17.68
N SER A 38 3.88 -1.73 -16.51
CA SER A 38 4.18 -2.58 -15.35
C SER A 38 2.96 -3.33 -14.86
N LEU A 39 1.77 -2.70 -14.85
CA LEU A 39 0.53 -3.37 -14.51
C LEU A 39 0.24 -4.56 -15.44
N VAL A 40 0.43 -4.39 -16.75
CA VAL A 40 0.26 -5.47 -17.74
C VAL A 40 1.25 -6.61 -17.49
N ARG A 41 2.53 -6.29 -17.23
CA ARG A 41 3.55 -7.30 -16.92
C ARG A 41 3.20 -8.11 -15.66
N ILE A 42 2.76 -7.42 -14.60
CA ILE A 42 2.38 -8.09 -13.35
C ILE A 42 1.15 -8.96 -13.57
N LYS A 43 0.12 -8.44 -14.22
CA LYS A 43 -1.09 -9.21 -14.57
C LYS A 43 -0.72 -10.50 -15.29
N ASN A 44 0.09 -10.41 -16.35
CA ASN A 44 0.50 -11.57 -17.14
C ASN A 44 1.33 -12.57 -16.32
N GLY A 45 2.20 -12.06 -15.42
CA GLY A 45 2.98 -12.89 -14.50
C GLY A 45 2.10 -13.67 -13.53
N VAL A 46 1.11 -13.02 -12.94
CA VAL A 46 0.16 -13.64 -12.00
C VAL A 46 -0.68 -14.70 -12.72
N LEU A 47 -1.28 -14.36 -13.87
CA LEU A 47 -2.16 -15.28 -14.63
C LEU A 47 -1.46 -16.53 -15.16
N ARG A 48 -0.11 -16.53 -15.26
CA ARG A 48 0.66 -17.73 -15.63
C ARG A 48 0.79 -18.74 -14.50
N GLN A 49 0.62 -18.31 -13.26
CA GLN A 49 0.94 -19.11 -12.07
C GLN A 49 -0.29 -19.40 -11.20
N TYR A 50 -1.31 -18.55 -11.27
CA TYR A 50 -2.46 -18.59 -10.36
C TYR A 50 -3.77 -18.50 -11.12
N ASP A 51 -4.76 -19.28 -10.69
CA ASP A 51 -6.14 -19.27 -11.23
C ASP A 51 -6.99 -18.27 -10.44
N VAL A 52 -6.82 -16.98 -10.75
CA VAL A 52 -7.52 -15.86 -10.11
C VAL A 52 -7.88 -14.80 -11.14
N HIS A 53 -8.88 -13.95 -10.84
CA HIS A 53 -9.16 -12.80 -11.70
C HIS A 53 -8.18 -11.65 -11.39
N VAL A 54 -7.60 -11.08 -12.45
CA VAL A 54 -6.68 -9.94 -12.34
C VAL A 54 -7.22 -8.76 -13.17
N TYR A 55 -7.69 -7.75 -12.47
CA TYR A 55 -8.10 -6.47 -13.05
C TYR A 55 -6.97 -5.46 -12.96
N THR A 56 -6.84 -4.62 -13.95
CA THR A 56 -5.83 -3.55 -13.96
C THR A 56 -6.45 -2.25 -14.49
N LYS A 57 -6.17 -1.14 -13.82
CA LYS A 57 -6.54 0.20 -14.28
C LYS A 57 -5.41 1.17 -13.90
N PRO A 58 -4.69 1.77 -14.87
CA PRO A 58 -3.77 2.84 -14.56
C PRO A 58 -4.48 4.01 -13.89
N CYS A 59 -3.85 4.61 -12.88
CA CYS A 59 -4.40 5.74 -12.16
C CYS A 59 -3.30 6.48 -11.40
N ASP A 60 -3.17 7.77 -11.64
CA ASP A 60 -2.50 8.68 -10.72
C ASP A 60 -3.47 8.96 -9.56
N ILE A 61 -3.17 8.40 -8.39
CA ILE A 61 -4.03 8.55 -7.20
C ILE A 61 -4.09 10.00 -6.69
N THR A 62 -3.19 10.88 -7.12
CA THR A 62 -3.23 12.32 -6.80
C THR A 62 -4.23 13.07 -7.66
N ASN A 63 -4.62 12.51 -8.81
CA ASN A 63 -5.61 13.08 -9.72
C ASN A 63 -7.01 12.55 -9.37
N GLU A 64 -7.87 13.45 -8.88
CA GLU A 64 -9.22 13.07 -8.43
C GLU A 64 -10.07 12.47 -9.55
N SER A 65 -9.99 13.00 -10.77
CA SER A 65 -10.76 12.51 -11.91
C SER A 65 -10.35 11.09 -12.34
N GLU A 66 -9.07 10.75 -12.20
CA GLU A 66 -8.59 9.40 -12.47
C GLU A 66 -9.04 8.42 -11.39
N VAL A 67 -9.03 8.84 -10.13
CA VAL A 67 -9.57 8.04 -9.02
C VAL A 67 -11.06 7.79 -9.24
N ASP A 68 -11.84 8.81 -9.64
CA ASP A 68 -13.26 8.62 -9.96
C ASP A 68 -13.47 7.67 -11.15
N SER A 69 -12.64 7.79 -12.19
CA SER A 69 -12.65 6.85 -13.32
C SER A 69 -12.35 5.42 -12.89
N LEU A 70 -11.40 5.21 -11.98
CA LEU A 70 -11.07 3.89 -11.43
C LEU A 70 -12.27 3.30 -10.64
N ILE A 71 -12.89 4.09 -9.79
CA ILE A 71 -14.05 3.67 -8.99
C ILE A 71 -15.26 3.37 -9.89
N ASN A 72 -15.51 4.19 -10.91
CA ASN A 72 -16.61 3.97 -11.85
C ASN A 72 -16.36 2.72 -12.69
N HIS A 73 -15.14 2.50 -13.17
CA HIS A 73 -14.77 1.27 -13.85
C HIS A 73 -15.04 0.03 -12.98
N ALA A 74 -14.66 0.07 -11.69
CA ALA A 74 -14.96 -1.04 -10.78
C ALA A 74 -16.47 -1.31 -10.64
N LYS A 75 -17.29 -0.25 -10.61
CA LYS A 75 -18.76 -0.38 -10.58
C LYS A 75 -19.33 -0.99 -11.87
N GLU A 76 -18.87 -0.51 -13.02
CA GLU A 76 -19.30 -0.95 -14.35
C GLU A 76 -19.02 -2.44 -14.59
N VAL A 77 -17.84 -2.92 -14.18
CA VAL A 77 -17.48 -4.34 -14.30
C VAL A 77 -17.97 -5.19 -13.11
N GLY A 78 -18.72 -4.60 -12.19
CA GLY A 78 -19.34 -5.32 -11.06
C GLY A 78 -18.38 -5.74 -9.94
N ILE A 79 -17.15 -5.15 -9.87
CA ILE A 79 -16.18 -5.46 -8.82
C ILE A 79 -16.70 -4.96 -7.47
N LYS A 80 -16.75 -5.86 -6.48
CA LYS A 80 -16.99 -5.56 -5.07
C LYS A 80 -15.74 -5.90 -4.28
N LEU A 81 -15.16 -4.90 -3.66
CA LEU A 81 -13.92 -5.04 -2.93
C LEU A 81 -14.14 -5.56 -1.51
N ASP A 82 -13.24 -6.41 -1.06
CA ASP A 82 -13.17 -6.94 0.30
C ASP A 82 -11.96 -6.39 1.07
N MET A 83 -10.96 -5.87 0.33
CA MET A 83 -9.74 -5.32 0.92
C MET A 83 -9.17 -4.20 0.04
N ILE A 84 -8.56 -3.21 0.70
CA ILE A 84 -7.65 -2.25 0.05
C ILE A 84 -6.28 -2.28 0.74
N LEU A 85 -5.23 -2.36 -0.08
CA LEU A 85 -3.83 -2.19 0.33
C LEU A 85 -3.33 -0.84 -0.21
N ASN A 86 -3.24 0.16 0.65
CA ASN A 86 -2.68 1.47 0.33
C ASN A 86 -1.15 1.37 0.38
N VAL A 87 -0.53 0.99 -0.75
CA VAL A 87 0.91 0.77 -0.86
C VAL A 87 1.62 1.93 -1.55
N ALA A 88 0.92 2.66 -2.43
CA ALA A 88 1.47 3.83 -3.10
C ALA A 88 2.03 4.83 -2.08
N GLY A 89 3.21 5.34 -2.38
CA GLY A 89 3.87 6.32 -1.54
C GLY A 89 5.22 6.71 -2.10
N VAL A 90 5.66 7.91 -1.75
CA VAL A 90 6.94 8.48 -2.15
C VAL A 90 7.77 8.88 -0.95
N ASP A 91 9.08 8.88 -1.14
CA ASP A 91 10.08 9.35 -0.17
C ASP A 91 11.09 10.24 -0.91
N HIS A 92 11.32 11.41 -0.39
CA HIS A 92 12.37 12.33 -0.83
C HIS A 92 13.25 12.66 0.36
N GLU A 93 14.51 12.23 0.29
CA GLU A 93 15.52 12.48 1.34
C GLU A 93 16.25 13.78 1.03
N GLY A 94 16.41 14.61 2.05
CA GLY A 94 17.13 15.88 1.96
C GLY A 94 16.80 16.84 3.09
N GLY A 95 17.67 17.82 3.32
CA GLY A 95 17.42 18.88 4.31
C GLY A 95 16.20 19.71 3.91
N PHE A 96 15.38 20.10 4.88
CA PHE A 96 14.13 20.85 4.63
C PHE A 96 14.34 22.15 3.85
N THR A 97 15.48 22.82 4.05
CA THR A 97 15.81 24.07 3.36
C THR A 97 16.61 23.86 2.06
N THR A 98 17.03 22.65 1.75
CA THR A 98 17.90 22.35 0.60
C THR A 98 17.23 21.53 -0.49
N GLN A 99 16.16 20.83 -0.19
CA GLN A 99 15.33 20.16 -1.21
C GLN A 99 14.26 21.09 -1.77
N SER A 100 13.75 20.76 -2.96
CA SER A 100 12.66 21.55 -3.56
C SER A 100 11.37 21.44 -2.75
N PHE A 101 10.59 22.53 -2.69
CA PHE A 101 9.28 22.49 -2.05
C PHE A 101 8.31 21.52 -2.75
N ASP A 102 8.48 21.30 -4.06
CA ASP A 102 7.67 20.35 -4.83
C ASP A 102 7.83 18.91 -4.31
N ASN A 103 9.06 18.49 -3.98
CA ASN A 103 9.32 17.20 -3.37
C ASN A 103 8.65 17.07 -1.99
N ILE A 104 8.70 18.12 -1.17
CA ILE A 104 8.03 18.18 0.13
C ILE A 104 6.52 18.05 -0.04
N ALA A 105 5.95 18.82 -0.97
CA ALA A 105 4.52 18.84 -1.26
C ALA A 105 4.05 17.49 -1.86
N GLU A 106 4.86 16.86 -2.70
CA GLU A 106 4.55 15.54 -3.28
C GLU A 106 4.39 14.46 -2.20
N ILE A 107 5.26 14.46 -1.18
CA ILE A 107 5.11 13.55 -0.03
C ILE A 107 3.73 13.69 0.62
N LEU A 108 3.25 14.92 0.83
CA LEU A 108 1.95 15.17 1.46
C LEU A 108 0.80 14.77 0.54
N ARG A 109 0.88 15.14 -0.75
CA ARG A 109 -0.15 14.80 -1.74
C ARG A 109 -0.30 13.29 -1.92
N VAL A 110 0.80 12.56 -2.10
CA VAL A 110 0.76 11.11 -2.36
C VAL A 110 0.48 10.32 -1.08
N ASN A 111 1.32 10.54 -0.04
CA ASN A 111 1.26 9.69 1.15
C ASN A 111 0.03 9.96 2.02
N ILE A 112 -0.49 11.18 2.02
CA ILE A 112 -1.62 11.55 2.87
C ILE A 112 -2.88 11.76 2.02
N GLU A 113 -2.96 12.86 1.26
CA GLU A 113 -4.19 13.29 0.60
C GLU A 113 -4.74 12.21 -0.34
N ALA A 114 -3.92 11.72 -1.27
CA ALA A 114 -4.33 10.70 -2.23
C ALA A 114 -4.70 9.38 -1.56
N THR A 115 -3.95 8.97 -0.53
CA THR A 115 -4.25 7.76 0.25
C THR A 115 -5.60 7.86 0.97
N LEU A 116 -5.91 9.02 1.57
CA LEU A 116 -7.21 9.26 2.20
C LEU A 116 -8.34 9.26 1.17
N ARG A 117 -8.17 10.00 0.06
CA ARG A 117 -9.15 10.07 -1.04
C ARG A 117 -9.46 8.67 -1.59
N MET A 118 -8.44 7.88 -1.90
CA MET A 118 -8.59 6.52 -2.40
C MET A 118 -9.38 5.67 -1.40
N THR A 119 -8.99 5.69 -0.13
CA THR A 119 -9.67 4.92 0.93
C THR A 119 -11.14 5.32 1.06
N TYR A 120 -11.43 6.62 1.07
CA TYR A 120 -12.79 7.16 1.16
C TYR A 120 -13.67 6.72 -0.02
N LYS A 121 -13.16 6.86 -1.26
CA LYS A 121 -13.89 6.46 -2.47
C LYS A 121 -14.13 4.94 -2.52
N VAL A 122 -13.13 4.13 -2.13
CA VAL A 122 -13.22 2.66 -2.11
C VAL A 122 -14.26 2.16 -1.12
N LEU A 123 -14.45 2.82 0.02
CA LEU A 123 -15.50 2.46 0.98
C LEU A 123 -16.90 2.49 0.37
N SER A 124 -17.12 3.28 -0.70
CA SER A 124 -18.43 3.32 -1.42
C SER A 124 -18.70 2.07 -2.26
N ILE A 125 -17.67 1.35 -2.69
CA ILE A 125 -17.77 0.14 -3.54
C ILE A 125 -17.39 -1.15 -2.80
N ARG A 126 -17.15 -1.05 -1.48
CA ARG A 126 -16.83 -2.23 -0.67
C ARG A 126 -18.00 -3.23 -0.68
N ARG A 127 -17.70 -4.51 -0.57
CA ARG A 127 -18.71 -5.53 -0.30
C ARG A 127 -19.36 -5.25 1.06
N LYS A 128 -20.69 -5.21 1.09
CA LYS A 128 -21.45 -4.91 2.33
C LYS A 128 -21.65 -6.15 3.20
N THR A 129 -21.49 -7.34 2.62
CA THR A 129 -21.57 -8.62 3.34
C THR A 129 -20.18 -9.09 3.71
N GLY A 130 -19.97 -9.48 4.96
CA GLY A 130 -18.66 -9.92 5.45
C GLY A 130 -17.81 -8.79 6.03
N ARG A 131 -16.51 -9.06 6.17
CA ARG A 131 -15.53 -8.08 6.67
C ARG A 131 -14.87 -7.36 5.53
N PHE A 132 -14.66 -6.06 5.72
CA PHE A 132 -13.81 -5.26 4.85
C PHE A 132 -12.47 -4.98 5.56
N TYR A 133 -11.39 -4.99 4.79
CA TYR A 133 -10.05 -4.81 5.35
C TYR A 133 -9.36 -3.61 4.70
N ILE A 134 -8.67 -2.82 5.51
CA ILE A 134 -7.85 -1.69 5.04
C ILE A 134 -6.44 -1.85 5.59
N VAL A 135 -5.45 -1.79 4.72
CA VAL A 135 -4.04 -1.74 5.12
C VAL A 135 -3.45 -0.41 4.69
N PHE A 136 -2.82 0.29 5.62
CA PHE A 136 -1.99 1.46 5.34
C PHE A 136 -0.52 1.08 5.49
N VAL A 137 0.27 1.38 4.46
CA VAL A 137 1.73 1.20 4.53
C VAL A 137 2.36 2.46 5.13
N SER A 138 2.59 2.40 6.44
CA SER A 138 3.38 3.36 7.19
C SER A 138 4.88 3.02 7.07
N SER A 139 5.68 3.22 8.09
CA SER A 139 7.11 2.92 8.16
C SER A 139 7.57 2.88 9.62
N LEU A 140 8.69 2.24 9.92
CA LEU A 140 9.40 2.45 11.20
C LEU A 140 9.80 3.91 11.40
N ALA A 141 9.98 4.68 10.32
CA ALA A 141 10.19 6.13 10.37
C ALA A 141 9.06 6.88 11.09
N SER A 142 7.88 6.28 11.24
CA SER A 142 6.77 6.85 12.02
C SER A 142 7.03 6.88 13.54
N MET A 143 8.01 6.13 14.03
CA MET A 143 8.22 5.92 15.47
C MET A 143 9.16 6.94 16.11
N TYR A 144 9.93 7.66 15.32
CA TYR A 144 10.92 8.62 15.82
C TYR A 144 11.17 9.74 14.81
N PRO A 145 11.60 10.92 15.28
CA PRO A 145 11.99 12.02 14.38
C PRO A 145 13.21 11.62 13.54
N MET A 146 13.12 11.83 12.21
CA MET A 146 14.22 11.54 11.29
C MET A 146 14.70 12.82 10.62
N PRO A 147 15.90 13.34 10.97
CA PRO A 147 16.56 14.37 10.17
C PRO A 147 16.71 13.91 8.71
N LEU A 148 16.65 14.84 7.78
CA LEU A 148 16.67 14.64 6.32
C LEU A 148 15.43 13.94 5.74
N LYS A 149 14.53 13.41 6.58
CA LYS A 149 13.27 12.75 6.21
C LYS A 149 12.08 13.30 7.00
N ALA A 150 12.15 14.55 7.46
CA ALA A 150 11.16 15.12 8.38
C ALA A 150 9.73 14.99 7.85
N THR A 151 9.46 15.42 6.61
CA THR A 151 8.12 15.35 6.00
C THR A 151 7.67 13.91 5.78
N TYR A 152 8.58 13.05 5.29
CA TYR A 152 8.28 11.63 5.10
C TYR A 152 7.91 10.95 6.44
N ALA A 153 8.75 11.08 7.46
CA ALA A 153 8.51 10.50 8.78
C ALA A 153 7.18 10.99 9.38
N ALA A 154 6.89 12.30 9.26
CA ALA A 154 5.63 12.90 9.70
C ALA A 154 4.43 12.33 8.92
N SER A 155 4.54 12.15 7.59
CA SER A 155 3.48 11.55 6.78
C SER A 155 3.20 10.10 7.18
N LYS A 156 4.24 9.34 7.49
CA LYS A 156 4.10 7.95 7.94
C LYS A 156 3.55 7.86 9.37
N ARG A 157 3.88 8.81 10.24
CA ARG A 157 3.26 8.94 11.56
C ARG A 157 1.77 9.25 11.44
N PHE A 158 1.39 10.18 10.57
CA PHE A 158 -0.01 10.47 10.27
C PHE A 158 -0.77 9.18 9.89
N LEU A 159 -0.25 8.37 8.96
CA LEU A 159 -0.90 7.13 8.54
C LEU A 159 -1.05 6.11 9.68
N LEU A 160 -0.06 6.02 10.57
CA LEU A 160 -0.12 5.14 11.74
C LEU A 160 -1.27 5.56 12.67
N ASP A 161 -1.29 6.82 13.10
CA ASP A 161 -2.28 7.34 14.03
C ASP A 161 -3.69 7.34 13.40
N PHE A 162 -3.80 7.76 12.13
CA PHE A 162 -5.05 7.73 11.36
C PHE A 162 -5.62 6.31 11.25
N SER A 163 -4.79 5.31 10.95
CA SER A 163 -5.24 3.92 10.82
C SER A 163 -5.83 3.38 12.12
N LEU A 164 -5.24 3.73 13.25
CA LEU A 164 -5.71 3.32 14.57
C LEU A 164 -7.05 3.99 14.93
N ALA A 165 -7.18 5.28 14.65
CA ALA A 165 -8.41 6.05 14.87
C ALA A 165 -9.54 5.53 13.96
N LEU A 166 -9.28 5.44 12.65
CA LEU A 166 -10.26 4.94 11.67
C LEU A 166 -10.73 3.52 12.00
N GLY A 167 -9.83 2.66 12.49
CA GLY A 167 -10.18 1.31 12.92
C GLY A 167 -11.13 1.28 14.13
N GLN A 168 -11.16 2.31 14.96
CA GLN A 168 -12.14 2.45 16.04
C GLN A 168 -13.48 3.00 15.51
N GLU A 169 -13.44 4.03 14.66
CA GLU A 169 -14.62 4.63 14.05
C GLU A 169 -15.43 3.60 13.25
N LEU A 170 -14.77 2.77 12.44
CA LEU A 170 -15.41 1.78 11.57
C LEU A 170 -15.65 0.42 12.25
N LYS A 171 -15.42 0.30 13.57
CA LYS A 171 -15.58 -0.97 14.30
C LYS A 171 -17.00 -1.54 14.15
N GLY A 172 -18.02 -0.69 14.22
CA GLY A 172 -19.44 -1.07 14.05
C GLY A 172 -19.83 -1.47 12.63
N GLU A 173 -19.01 -1.11 11.64
CA GLU A 173 -19.26 -1.37 10.23
C GLU A 173 -18.56 -2.65 9.69
N ASN A 174 -18.05 -3.48 10.59
CA ASN A 174 -17.33 -4.71 10.27
C ASN A 174 -16.05 -4.48 9.43
N VAL A 175 -15.40 -3.33 9.61
CA VAL A 175 -14.13 -2.96 8.97
C VAL A 175 -12.96 -3.24 9.91
N LYS A 176 -11.88 -3.79 9.39
CA LYS A 176 -10.61 -4.01 10.10
C LYS A 176 -9.53 -3.18 9.43
N VAL A 177 -8.81 -2.40 10.22
CA VAL A 177 -7.73 -1.54 9.73
C VAL A 177 -6.40 -2.00 10.33
N LEU A 178 -5.37 -2.11 9.52
CA LEU A 178 -4.00 -2.45 9.92
C LEU A 178 -3.02 -1.39 9.40
N ALA A 179 -2.17 -0.87 10.28
CA ALA A 179 -0.96 -0.15 9.89
C ALA A 179 0.21 -1.12 9.77
N LEU A 180 0.80 -1.21 8.59
CA LEU A 180 2.07 -1.88 8.35
C LEU A 180 3.20 -0.86 8.52
N CYS A 181 4.14 -1.11 9.44
CA CYS A 181 5.27 -0.22 9.72
C CYS A 181 6.59 -0.94 9.40
N PRO A 182 6.96 -1.11 8.13
CA PRO A 182 8.19 -1.81 7.77
C PRO A 182 9.42 -0.96 8.06
N GLY A 183 10.55 -1.64 8.27
CA GLY A 183 11.89 -1.07 8.25
C GLY A 183 12.40 -0.89 6.82
N GLY A 184 13.71 -0.81 6.66
CA GLY A 184 14.35 -0.80 5.34
C GLY A 184 13.96 -2.07 4.57
N MET A 185 13.60 -1.88 3.30
CA MET A 185 13.24 -2.98 2.39
C MET A 185 13.96 -2.78 1.06
N PRO A 186 14.43 -3.85 0.40
CA PRO A 186 15.12 -3.76 -0.90
C PRO A 186 14.11 -3.49 -2.02
N THR A 187 13.50 -2.30 -2.02
CA THR A 187 12.48 -1.91 -3.00
C THR A 187 13.04 -1.20 -4.22
N LYS A 188 14.22 -0.61 -4.10
CA LYS A 188 14.96 0.11 -5.16
C LYS A 188 16.45 -0.18 -5.00
N ASP A 189 17.24 -0.01 -6.07
CA ASP A 189 18.70 -0.23 -6.06
C ASP A 189 19.40 0.60 -4.98
N SER A 190 19.00 1.87 -4.82
CA SER A 190 19.54 2.75 -3.75
C SER A 190 19.25 2.23 -2.32
N CYS A 191 18.15 1.49 -2.13
CA CYS A 191 17.86 0.86 -0.84
C CYS A 191 18.74 -0.38 -0.61
N ILE A 192 19.06 -1.11 -1.68
CA ILE A 192 19.95 -2.28 -1.64
C ILE A 192 21.36 -1.80 -1.25
N GLU A 193 21.88 -0.77 -1.93
CA GLU A 193 23.18 -0.16 -1.63
C GLU A 193 23.26 0.33 -0.17
N ALA A 194 22.20 0.97 0.34
CA ALA A 194 22.16 1.43 1.73
C ALA A 194 22.13 0.28 2.74
N ILE A 195 21.48 -0.84 2.42
CA ILE A 195 21.47 -2.04 3.25
C ILE A 195 22.84 -2.71 3.25
N GLU A 196 23.48 -2.82 2.09
CA GLU A 196 24.82 -3.39 1.94
C GLU A 196 25.87 -2.54 2.67
N ALA A 197 25.76 -1.21 2.62
CA ALA A 197 26.64 -0.30 3.35
C ALA A 197 26.57 -0.47 4.88
N GLN A 198 25.47 -1.00 5.42
CA GLN A 198 25.31 -1.36 6.84
C GLN A 198 25.95 -2.72 7.19
N GLY A 199 26.51 -3.43 6.20
CA GLY A 199 27.19 -4.70 6.36
C GLY A 199 26.29 -5.82 6.88
N PHE A 200 26.89 -6.77 7.61
CA PHE A 200 26.16 -7.97 8.10
C PHE A 200 24.87 -7.67 8.84
N TRP A 201 24.81 -6.64 9.66
CA TRP A 201 23.61 -6.27 10.41
C TRP A 201 22.52 -5.68 9.50
N GLY A 202 22.89 -4.93 8.47
CA GLY A 202 21.94 -4.44 7.47
C GLY A 202 21.23 -5.59 6.76
N VAL A 203 22.00 -6.56 6.27
CA VAL A 203 21.46 -7.75 5.59
C VAL A 203 20.65 -8.63 6.54
N ALA A 204 21.17 -8.90 7.75
CA ALA A 204 20.53 -9.81 8.72
C ALA A 204 19.20 -9.27 9.27
N THR A 205 18.99 -7.95 9.28
CA THR A 205 17.77 -7.31 9.78
C THR A 205 16.78 -6.93 8.67
N THR A 206 17.18 -7.10 7.40
CA THR A 206 16.31 -6.79 6.26
C THR A 206 15.21 -7.84 6.10
N ASN A 207 13.96 -7.38 6.07
CA ASN A 207 12.84 -8.25 5.78
C ASN A 207 12.64 -8.39 4.27
N THR A 208 12.51 -9.61 3.76
CA THR A 208 12.14 -9.84 2.37
C THR A 208 10.71 -9.35 2.11
N LEU A 209 10.47 -8.82 0.90
CA LEU A 209 9.17 -8.29 0.51
C LEU A 209 8.06 -9.35 0.61
N GLU A 210 8.37 -10.59 0.23
CA GLU A 210 7.45 -11.73 0.29
C GLU A 210 7.06 -12.05 1.73
N ARG A 211 8.02 -12.07 2.65
CA ARG A 211 7.76 -12.32 4.08
C ARG A 211 6.91 -11.22 4.69
N VAL A 212 7.17 -9.95 4.33
CA VAL A 212 6.37 -8.80 4.78
C VAL A 212 4.96 -8.92 4.25
N ALA A 213 4.77 -9.18 2.95
CA ALA A 213 3.45 -9.34 2.33
C ALA A 213 2.68 -10.49 2.99
N HIS A 214 3.26 -11.69 3.07
CA HIS A 214 2.65 -12.87 3.68
C HIS A 214 2.17 -12.61 5.12
N ARG A 215 3.04 -12.06 5.96
CA ARG A 215 2.69 -11.78 7.36
C ARG A 215 1.68 -10.66 7.50
N THR A 216 1.74 -9.64 6.64
CA THR A 216 0.79 -8.53 6.64
C THR A 216 -0.62 -9.04 6.33
N ILE A 217 -0.81 -9.78 5.24
CA ILE A 217 -2.12 -10.35 4.88
C ILE A 217 -2.63 -11.25 6.02
N SER A 218 -1.79 -12.15 6.53
CA SER A 218 -2.17 -13.05 7.62
C SER A 218 -2.62 -12.30 8.89
N ARG A 219 -1.94 -11.20 9.24
CA ARG A 219 -2.28 -10.35 10.40
C ARG A 219 -3.53 -9.52 10.16
N THR A 220 -3.71 -9.00 8.94
CA THR A 220 -4.90 -8.26 8.53
C THR A 220 -6.16 -9.13 8.67
N LEU A 221 -6.14 -10.34 8.15
CA LEU A 221 -7.26 -11.29 8.24
C LEU A 221 -7.59 -11.67 9.69
N ARG A 222 -6.59 -11.69 10.58
CA ARG A 222 -6.77 -11.91 12.03
C ARG A 222 -7.22 -10.65 12.77
N GLY A 223 -7.40 -9.51 12.09
CA GLY A 223 -7.85 -8.25 12.67
C GLY A 223 -6.81 -7.57 13.59
N ARG A 224 -5.51 -7.80 13.35
CA ARG A 224 -4.45 -7.06 14.04
C ARG A 224 -4.46 -5.61 13.59
N LYS A 225 -4.08 -4.68 14.48
CA LYS A 225 -4.14 -3.23 14.21
C LYS A 225 -2.84 -2.67 13.69
N VAL A 226 -1.71 -3.20 14.14
CA VAL A 226 -0.37 -2.76 13.76
C VAL A 226 0.52 -3.97 13.52
N TYR A 227 1.43 -3.84 12.57
CA TYR A 227 2.47 -4.81 12.32
C TYR A 227 3.82 -4.12 12.07
N PHE A 228 4.80 -4.48 12.86
CA PHE A 228 6.23 -4.18 12.70
C PHE A 228 6.92 -5.48 12.25
N PRO A 229 7.38 -5.56 10.98
CA PRO A 229 8.10 -6.73 10.49
C PRO A 229 9.47 -6.88 11.12
#